data_89054ce8e94af51c3ceedee0671bd2a0
#
_entry.id   89054ce8e94af51c3ceedee0671bd2a0
#
_cell.length_a   1.000
_cell.length_b   1.000
_cell.length_c   1.000
_cell.angle_alpha   90.00
_cell.angle_beta   90.00
_cell.angle_gamma   90.00
#
_symmetry.space_group_name_H-M   'P 1'
#
loop_
_entity.id
_entity.type
_entity.pdbx_description
1 polymer ?
#
loop_
_entity_poly.entity_id
_entity_poly.type
_entity_poly.pdbx_seq_one_letter_code
_entity_poly.pdbx_strand_id
1 'polypeptide(L)'
;MKNTSKLVTTLCEIGIFAALGFVLDELQGIIFKGVFPNGGSIGFAMIAVLIIAFRRRNVWPAVLTGLIIGLLDIATSAYIIHPVQLLLDYVFPYTVVGFAGIFKIFFDKSETKGAKILWLIVGAVVGGMFKFLSHYLAGVFFWADPSAFAWGLGSMSAPLYCFVYNIAFIGPSIVLTGALLVLLYIRAPQVFVPKYDATDESLKNVINPFKIILTGGTIAFGLFVFIFYLIKYINSYKSYVDGDAFGYDFDPDSMVIFVLGFFLAIMGVNNLVKYFKDRFSYVSYSAALSGILLVSMIYDIARLIRMYVKGKDPTLYWIWFVIGLLSLGGALTFFIISFIKRKREKQLESNI
;
A
#
# COMPACT_ATOMS: atom_id res chain seq x y z
N MET A 1 3.36 -9.93 -30.44
CA MET A 1 3.09 -11.20 -29.69
C MET A 1 4.15 -11.53 -28.63
N LYS A 2 5.48 -11.46 -28.87
CA LYS A 2 6.50 -11.78 -27.82
C LYS A 2 6.43 -10.92 -26.54
N ASN A 3 6.09 -9.63 -26.64
CA ASN A 3 6.02 -8.72 -25.48
C ASN A 3 4.79 -8.96 -24.58
N THR A 4 3.65 -9.31 -25.15
CA THR A 4 2.43 -9.64 -24.40
C THR A 4 2.62 -10.89 -23.54
N SER A 5 3.27 -11.92 -24.10
CA SER A 5 3.59 -13.17 -23.37
C SER A 5 4.49 -12.92 -22.14
N LYS A 6 5.48 -12.03 -22.26
CA LYS A 6 6.38 -11.68 -21.14
C LYS A 6 5.67 -10.91 -20.02
N LEU A 7 4.80 -9.96 -20.36
CA LEU A 7 3.98 -9.23 -19.40
C LEU A 7 3.03 -10.17 -18.65
N VAL A 8 2.32 -11.03 -19.38
CA VAL A 8 1.40 -12.02 -18.79
C VAL A 8 2.16 -12.92 -17.82
N THR A 9 3.34 -13.45 -18.20
CA THR A 9 4.16 -14.27 -17.31
C THR A 9 4.56 -13.52 -16.04
N THR A 10 4.95 -12.24 -16.15
CA THR A 10 5.30 -11.44 -14.97
C THR A 10 4.10 -11.21 -14.06
N LEU A 11 2.93 -10.90 -14.62
CA LEU A 11 1.70 -10.72 -13.84
C LEU A 11 1.25 -12.02 -13.16
N CYS A 12 1.38 -13.17 -13.85
CA CYS A 12 1.12 -14.49 -13.25
C CYS A 12 2.08 -14.77 -12.08
N GLU A 13 3.38 -14.47 -12.23
CA GLU A 13 4.34 -14.63 -11.13
C GLU A 13 4.01 -13.72 -9.95
N ILE A 14 3.67 -12.45 -10.18
CA ILE A 14 3.22 -11.53 -9.12
C ILE A 14 2.01 -12.13 -8.39
N GLY A 15 1.00 -12.62 -9.11
CA GLY A 15 -0.19 -13.23 -8.51
C GLY A 15 0.11 -14.48 -7.70
N ILE A 16 0.93 -15.39 -8.24
CA ILE A 16 1.34 -16.63 -7.56
C ILE A 16 2.13 -16.33 -6.28
N PHE A 17 3.11 -15.44 -6.34
CA PHE A 17 3.91 -15.10 -5.17
C PHE A 17 3.15 -14.22 -4.17
N ALA A 18 2.19 -13.42 -4.60
CA ALA A 18 1.29 -12.71 -3.70
C ALA A 18 0.38 -13.67 -2.94
N ALA A 19 -0.21 -14.65 -3.64
CA ALA A 19 -1.02 -15.68 -3.02
C ALA A 19 -0.18 -16.54 -2.04
N LEU A 20 1.03 -16.94 -2.44
CA LEU A 20 1.94 -17.66 -1.55
C LEU A 20 2.29 -16.83 -0.31
N GLY A 21 2.64 -15.55 -0.49
CA GLY A 21 2.97 -14.65 0.63
C GLY A 21 1.79 -14.48 1.58
N PHE A 22 0.59 -14.31 1.06
CA PHE A 22 -0.62 -14.20 1.86
C PHE A 22 -0.89 -15.49 2.66
N VAL A 23 -0.81 -16.67 2.03
CA VAL A 23 -0.99 -17.95 2.74
C VAL A 23 0.08 -18.14 3.83
N LEU A 24 1.32 -17.76 3.57
CA LEU A 24 2.39 -17.80 4.55
C LEU A 24 2.14 -16.81 5.72
N ASP A 25 1.54 -15.67 5.44
CA ASP A 25 1.17 -14.67 6.46
C ASP A 25 0.08 -15.20 7.38
N GLU A 26 -0.98 -15.75 6.83
CA GLU A 26 -2.05 -16.40 7.60
C GLU A 26 -1.51 -17.58 8.45
N LEU A 27 -0.64 -18.41 7.87
CA LEU A 27 -0.03 -19.53 8.59
C LEU A 27 0.83 -19.06 9.77
N GLN A 28 1.66 -18.01 9.59
CA GLN A 28 2.46 -17.47 10.69
C GLN A 28 1.56 -16.87 11.78
N GLY A 29 0.47 -16.20 11.42
CA GLY A 29 -0.54 -15.70 12.36
C GLY A 29 -1.16 -16.81 13.20
N ILE A 30 -1.42 -17.99 12.61
CA ILE A 30 -1.93 -19.17 13.34
C ILE A 30 -0.84 -19.78 14.26
N ILE A 31 0.37 -19.97 13.73
CA ILE A 31 1.48 -20.63 14.45
C ILE A 31 1.91 -19.81 15.68
N PHE A 32 1.99 -18.49 15.53
CA PHE A 32 2.46 -17.60 16.61
C PHE A 32 1.30 -16.89 17.34
N LYS A 33 0.07 -17.39 17.20
CA LYS A 33 -1.09 -16.83 17.88
C LYS A 33 -0.88 -16.77 19.40
N GLY A 34 -1.04 -15.57 19.96
CA GLY A 34 -0.91 -15.34 21.40
C GLY A 34 0.52 -15.24 21.94
N VAL A 35 1.55 -15.45 21.12
CA VAL A 35 2.96 -15.24 21.53
C VAL A 35 3.25 -13.75 21.75
N PHE A 36 2.66 -12.91 20.90
CA PHE A 36 2.78 -11.45 20.98
C PHE A 36 1.42 -10.84 21.33
N PRO A 37 1.25 -10.24 22.52
CA PRO A 37 -0.06 -9.81 23.03
C PRO A 37 -0.78 -8.78 22.13
N ASN A 38 -0.03 -7.96 21.40
CA ASN A 38 -0.57 -6.86 20.59
C ASN A 38 -0.54 -7.18 19.09
N GLY A 39 -0.62 -8.45 18.70
CA GLY A 39 -0.82 -8.87 17.30
C GLY A 39 0.45 -9.09 16.48
N GLY A 40 1.66 -8.96 17.05
CA GLY A 40 2.91 -9.29 16.37
C GLY A 40 3.04 -10.81 16.11
N SER A 41 3.70 -11.17 15.00
CA SER A 41 4.05 -12.58 14.71
C SER A 41 5.44 -12.68 14.11
N ILE A 42 6.18 -13.74 14.50
CA ILE A 42 7.41 -14.08 13.81
C ILE A 42 7.03 -14.66 12.45
N GLY A 43 7.45 -13.99 11.39
CA GLY A 43 6.95 -14.28 10.07
C GLY A 43 8.04 -14.58 9.04
N PHE A 44 7.64 -15.34 8.06
CA PHE A 44 8.46 -15.66 6.87
C PHE A 44 7.73 -15.32 5.55
N ALA A 45 6.55 -14.73 5.61
CA ALA A 45 5.75 -14.36 4.44
C ALA A 45 6.49 -13.41 3.48
N MET A 46 7.38 -12.54 4.01
CA MET A 46 8.19 -11.66 3.18
C MET A 46 9.15 -12.40 2.23
N ILE A 47 9.36 -13.72 2.40
CA ILE A 47 10.15 -14.52 1.47
C ILE A 47 9.56 -14.49 0.05
N ALA A 48 8.24 -14.47 -0.08
CA ALA A 48 7.56 -14.43 -1.38
C ALA A 48 7.91 -13.15 -2.15
N VAL A 49 7.92 -12.00 -1.45
CA VAL A 49 8.32 -10.72 -2.02
C VAL A 49 9.80 -10.71 -2.40
N LEU A 50 10.66 -11.26 -1.53
CA LEU A 50 12.10 -11.32 -1.77
C LEU A 50 12.47 -12.26 -2.92
N ILE A 51 11.77 -13.38 -3.09
CA ILE A 51 11.98 -14.26 -4.25
C ILE A 51 11.75 -13.47 -5.55
N ILE A 52 10.64 -12.76 -5.68
CA ILE A 52 10.36 -11.94 -6.87
C ILE A 52 11.39 -10.80 -7.00
N ALA A 53 11.80 -10.17 -5.89
CA ALA A 53 12.79 -9.11 -5.87
C ALA A 53 14.14 -9.57 -6.48
N PHE A 54 14.57 -10.79 -6.16
CA PHE A 54 15.81 -11.37 -6.70
C PHE A 54 15.61 -12.21 -7.96
N ARG A 55 14.37 -12.47 -8.36
CA ARG A 55 14.04 -13.14 -9.62
C ARG A 55 13.96 -12.15 -10.79
N ARG A 56 13.39 -10.98 -10.59
CA ARG A 56 13.19 -9.97 -11.62
C ARG A 56 14.15 -8.79 -11.46
N ARG A 57 14.71 -8.29 -12.57
CA ARG A 57 15.62 -7.14 -12.55
C ARG A 57 14.92 -5.83 -12.19
N ASN A 58 13.63 -5.75 -12.48
CA ASN A 58 12.83 -4.59 -12.14
C ASN A 58 12.26 -4.74 -10.71
N VAL A 59 12.34 -3.70 -9.92
CA VAL A 59 11.86 -3.65 -8.53
C VAL A 59 10.32 -3.76 -8.45
N TRP A 60 9.61 -3.26 -9.45
CA TRP A 60 8.16 -3.13 -9.41
C TRP A 60 7.38 -4.44 -9.26
N PRO A 61 7.75 -5.57 -9.87
CA PRO A 61 7.07 -6.83 -9.60
C PRO A 61 7.08 -7.22 -8.12
N ALA A 62 8.18 -6.99 -7.41
CA ALA A 62 8.27 -7.26 -5.98
C ALA A 62 7.44 -6.28 -5.15
N VAL A 63 7.49 -4.99 -5.47
CA VAL A 63 6.66 -3.95 -4.83
C VAL A 63 5.18 -4.26 -5.00
N LEU A 64 4.74 -4.64 -6.22
CA LEU A 64 3.34 -5.01 -6.49
C LEU A 64 2.94 -6.30 -5.77
N THR A 65 3.84 -7.29 -5.69
CA THR A 65 3.60 -8.52 -4.90
C THR A 65 3.35 -8.17 -3.43
N GLY A 66 4.20 -7.34 -2.83
CA GLY A 66 4.03 -6.87 -1.45
C GLY A 66 2.76 -6.05 -1.24
N LEU A 67 2.42 -5.19 -2.20
CA LEU A 67 1.18 -4.40 -2.17
C LEU A 67 -0.06 -5.32 -2.14
N ILE A 68 -0.09 -6.34 -2.99
CA ILE A 68 -1.21 -7.27 -3.05
C ILE A 68 -1.33 -8.06 -1.73
N ILE A 69 -0.21 -8.53 -1.15
CA ILE A 69 -0.22 -9.21 0.15
C ILE A 69 -0.82 -8.30 1.22
N GLY A 70 -0.34 -7.06 1.32
CA GLY A 70 -0.87 -6.10 2.31
C GLY A 70 -2.34 -5.77 2.12
N LEU A 71 -2.84 -5.72 0.88
CA LEU A 71 -4.26 -5.52 0.59
C LEU A 71 -5.11 -6.75 0.97
N LEU A 72 -4.59 -7.97 0.78
CA LEU A 72 -5.27 -9.20 1.20
C LEU A 72 -5.31 -9.33 2.72
N ASP A 73 -4.24 -8.96 3.42
CA ASP A 73 -4.16 -8.94 4.88
C ASP A 73 -5.23 -8.01 5.51
N ILE A 74 -5.50 -6.86 4.88
CA ILE A 74 -6.61 -5.99 5.30
C ILE A 74 -7.96 -6.72 5.27
N ALA A 75 -8.16 -7.58 4.28
CA ALA A 75 -9.45 -8.25 4.09
C ALA A 75 -9.72 -9.34 5.14
N THR A 76 -8.69 -9.88 5.78
CA THR A 76 -8.79 -11.05 6.67
C THR A 76 -8.57 -10.76 8.15
N SER A 77 -7.65 -9.86 8.48
CA SER A 77 -7.16 -9.74 9.87
C SER A 77 -7.02 -8.30 10.37
N ALA A 78 -7.37 -7.28 9.59
CA ALA A 78 -7.10 -5.90 9.96
C ALA A 78 -7.93 -5.38 11.14
N TYR A 79 -7.25 -4.89 12.17
CA TYR A 79 -7.83 -4.03 13.20
C TYR A 79 -7.51 -2.57 12.88
N ILE A 80 -8.52 -1.81 12.48
CA ILE A 80 -8.37 -0.48 11.88
C ILE A 80 -8.88 0.58 12.84
N ILE A 81 -7.99 1.46 13.29
CA ILE A 81 -8.33 2.63 14.13
C ILE A 81 -8.12 3.96 13.39
N HIS A 82 -7.25 3.97 12.37
CA HIS A 82 -6.94 5.16 11.59
C HIS A 82 -6.45 4.81 10.18
N PRO A 83 -6.77 5.61 9.14
CA PRO A 83 -6.30 5.35 7.77
C PRO A 83 -4.79 5.24 7.61
N VAL A 84 -4.03 6.10 8.29
CA VAL A 84 -2.56 6.07 8.23
C VAL A 84 -2.02 4.83 8.96
N GLN A 85 -2.65 4.42 10.08
CA GLN A 85 -2.32 3.19 10.76
C GLN A 85 -2.51 1.98 9.84
N LEU A 86 -3.65 1.90 9.14
CA LEU A 86 -3.90 0.82 8.17
C LEU A 86 -2.80 0.74 7.12
N LEU A 87 -2.35 1.88 6.56
CA LEU A 87 -1.26 1.89 5.60
C LEU A 87 0.05 1.42 6.21
N LEU A 88 0.39 1.88 7.41
CA LEU A 88 1.65 1.57 8.09
C LEU A 88 1.71 0.14 8.63
N ASP A 89 0.59 -0.43 9.09
CA ASP A 89 0.53 -1.76 9.68
C ASP A 89 0.29 -2.88 8.67
N TYR A 90 -0.43 -2.61 7.58
CA TYR A 90 -0.85 -3.66 6.64
C TYR A 90 -0.28 -3.46 5.23
N VAL A 91 -0.46 -2.29 4.62
CA VAL A 91 -0.08 -2.08 3.21
C VAL A 91 1.41 -1.95 3.02
N PHE A 92 2.03 -1.01 3.76
CA PHE A 92 3.45 -0.69 3.57
C PHE A 92 4.40 -1.81 4.01
N PRO A 93 4.17 -2.57 5.09
CA PRO A 93 5.14 -3.54 5.57
C PRO A 93 5.64 -4.51 4.51
N TYR A 94 4.74 -5.06 3.68
CA TYR A 94 5.12 -5.95 2.59
C TYR A 94 5.50 -5.20 1.30
N THR A 95 4.86 -4.07 1.03
CA THR A 95 5.17 -3.24 -0.15
C THR A 95 6.62 -2.77 -0.15
N VAL A 96 7.09 -2.25 0.99
CA VAL A 96 8.45 -1.69 1.10
C VAL A 96 9.55 -2.76 1.08
N VAL A 97 9.25 -4.01 1.47
CA VAL A 97 10.18 -5.15 1.29
C VAL A 97 10.56 -5.32 -0.18
N GLY A 98 9.66 -5.02 -1.10
CA GLY A 98 9.91 -5.12 -2.54
C GLY A 98 11.07 -4.26 -3.03
N PHE A 99 11.40 -3.17 -2.34
CA PHE A 99 12.57 -2.34 -2.67
C PHE A 99 13.91 -3.06 -2.48
N ALA A 100 13.94 -4.20 -1.77
CA ALA A 100 15.13 -5.06 -1.75
C ALA A 100 15.55 -5.53 -3.15
N GLY A 101 14.67 -5.47 -4.15
CA GLY A 101 14.98 -5.71 -5.56
C GLY A 101 16.07 -4.81 -6.15
N ILE A 102 16.40 -3.69 -5.51
CA ILE A 102 17.55 -2.86 -5.88
C ILE A 102 18.86 -3.67 -5.83
N PHE A 103 18.98 -4.60 -4.88
CA PHE A 103 20.17 -5.44 -4.72
C PHE A 103 20.30 -6.54 -5.78
N LYS A 104 19.27 -6.78 -6.60
CA LYS A 104 19.30 -7.70 -7.73
C LYS A 104 20.43 -7.36 -8.71
N ILE A 105 20.74 -6.08 -8.91
CA ILE A 105 21.83 -5.63 -9.79
C ILE A 105 23.16 -6.19 -9.31
N PHE A 106 23.43 -6.15 -8.01
CA PHE A 106 24.65 -6.68 -7.42
C PHE A 106 24.66 -8.20 -7.37
N PHE A 107 23.51 -8.81 -7.09
CA PHE A 107 23.35 -10.27 -7.17
C PHE A 107 23.68 -10.81 -8.56
N ASP A 108 23.21 -10.16 -9.62
CA ASP A 108 23.46 -10.59 -11.01
C ASP A 108 24.93 -10.39 -11.41
N LYS A 109 25.58 -9.32 -10.95
CA LYS A 109 27.00 -9.07 -11.20
C LYS A 109 27.94 -9.96 -10.41
N SER A 110 27.44 -10.67 -9.40
CA SER A 110 28.27 -11.54 -8.57
C SER A 110 28.60 -12.83 -9.30
N GLU A 111 29.89 -13.18 -9.35
CA GLU A 111 30.38 -14.41 -10.01
C GLU A 111 30.32 -15.61 -9.07
N THR A 112 30.56 -15.42 -7.76
CA THR A 112 30.61 -16.49 -6.78
C THR A 112 29.29 -16.73 -6.09
N LYS A 113 29.01 -18.00 -5.71
CA LYS A 113 27.82 -18.34 -4.92
C LYS A 113 27.77 -17.57 -3.58
N GLY A 114 28.93 -17.42 -2.93
CA GLY A 114 29.02 -16.68 -1.66
C GLY A 114 28.61 -15.21 -1.79
N ALA A 115 29.05 -14.52 -2.86
CA ALA A 115 28.66 -13.14 -3.11
C ALA A 115 27.16 -13.03 -3.42
N LYS A 116 26.58 -13.98 -4.15
CA LYS A 116 25.12 -14.02 -4.38
C LYS A 116 24.34 -14.23 -3.10
N ILE A 117 24.79 -15.13 -2.24
CA ILE A 117 24.20 -15.35 -0.90
C ILE A 117 24.27 -14.07 -0.05
N LEU A 118 25.42 -13.37 -0.08
CA LEU A 118 25.57 -12.11 0.64
C LEU A 118 24.46 -11.10 0.23
N TRP A 119 24.23 -10.94 -1.07
CA TRP A 119 23.21 -9.99 -1.54
C TRP A 119 21.77 -10.44 -1.21
N LEU A 120 21.51 -11.74 -1.14
CA LEU A 120 20.22 -12.24 -0.64
C LEU A 120 20.02 -11.88 0.84
N ILE A 121 21.06 -12.05 1.65
CA ILE A 121 21.02 -11.69 3.08
C ILE A 121 20.85 -10.17 3.24
N VAL A 122 21.63 -9.36 2.51
CA VAL A 122 21.52 -7.90 2.52
C VAL A 122 20.10 -7.47 2.14
N GLY A 123 19.52 -8.07 1.09
CA GLY A 123 18.14 -7.79 0.69
C GLY A 123 17.11 -8.17 1.75
N ALA A 124 17.28 -9.30 2.42
CA ALA A 124 16.41 -9.73 3.52
C ALA A 124 16.49 -8.77 4.71
N VAL A 125 17.72 -8.35 5.09
CA VAL A 125 17.93 -7.40 6.18
C VAL A 125 17.35 -6.04 5.85
N VAL A 126 17.67 -5.46 4.70
CA VAL A 126 17.19 -4.12 4.32
C VAL A 126 15.67 -4.12 4.11
N GLY A 127 15.12 -5.12 3.42
CA GLY A 127 13.68 -5.26 3.26
C GLY A 127 12.95 -5.42 4.59
N GLY A 128 13.49 -6.24 5.49
CA GLY A 128 12.96 -6.43 6.83
C GLY A 128 13.08 -5.18 7.71
N MET A 129 14.16 -4.39 7.57
CA MET A 129 14.29 -3.10 8.26
C MET A 129 13.28 -2.06 7.77
N PHE A 130 12.94 -2.05 6.48
CA PHE A 130 11.85 -1.21 5.98
C PHE A 130 10.49 -1.66 6.53
N LYS A 131 10.23 -2.98 6.60
CA LYS A 131 9.05 -3.51 7.29
C LYS A 131 9.04 -3.09 8.76
N PHE A 132 10.16 -3.22 9.46
CA PHE A 132 10.31 -2.77 10.86
C PHE A 132 9.97 -1.28 11.00
N LEU A 133 10.51 -0.43 10.15
CA LEU A 133 10.26 1.01 10.21
C LEU A 133 8.77 1.33 10.04
N SER A 134 8.06 0.63 9.15
CA SER A 134 6.63 0.82 8.94
C SER A 134 5.83 0.50 10.23
N HIS A 135 6.04 -0.68 10.82
CA HIS A 135 5.36 -1.05 12.07
C HIS A 135 5.80 -0.21 13.27
N TYR A 136 7.08 0.18 13.32
CA TYR A 136 7.59 1.07 14.37
C TYR A 136 6.86 2.43 14.35
N LEU A 137 6.72 3.04 13.17
CA LEU A 137 5.97 4.29 13.03
C LEU A 137 4.49 4.11 13.39
N ALA A 138 3.85 3.02 12.95
CA ALA A 138 2.50 2.71 13.38
C ALA A 138 2.39 2.59 14.90
N GLY A 139 3.33 1.89 15.52
CA GLY A 139 3.41 1.72 16.97
C GLY A 139 3.50 3.06 17.69
N VAL A 140 4.45 3.92 17.30
CA VAL A 140 4.67 5.21 17.96
C VAL A 140 3.48 6.16 17.81
N PHE A 141 2.83 6.17 16.65
CA PHE A 141 1.75 7.13 16.39
C PHE A 141 0.36 6.66 16.84
N PHE A 142 0.12 5.34 16.88
CA PHE A 142 -1.24 4.82 17.07
C PHE A 142 -1.39 3.84 18.23
N TRP A 143 -0.29 3.22 18.72
CA TRP A 143 -0.33 2.17 19.74
C TRP A 143 0.46 2.53 21.01
N ALA A 144 0.75 3.80 21.19
CA ALA A 144 1.66 4.31 22.23
C ALA A 144 0.97 4.55 23.58
N ASP A 145 -0.01 3.73 23.97
CA ASP A 145 -0.62 3.75 25.29
C ASP A 145 0.18 2.90 26.29
N PRO A 146 0.85 3.51 27.33
CA PRO A 146 1.64 2.77 28.29
C PRO A 146 0.84 1.71 29.08
N SER A 147 -0.47 1.90 29.25
CA SER A 147 -1.33 0.94 29.96
C SER A 147 -1.51 -0.37 29.17
N ALA A 148 -1.34 -0.33 27.84
CA ALA A 148 -1.43 -1.46 26.95
C ALA A 148 -0.09 -2.10 26.60
N PHE A 149 1.04 -1.61 27.17
CA PHE A 149 2.37 -2.15 26.86
C PHE A 149 2.52 -3.58 27.41
N ALA A 150 2.91 -4.48 26.50
CA ALA A 150 3.09 -5.89 26.80
C ALA A 150 4.29 -6.12 27.72
N TRP A 151 4.37 -7.33 28.30
CA TRP A 151 5.49 -7.86 29.08
C TRP A 151 5.89 -7.02 30.30
N GLY A 152 4.97 -6.23 30.88
CA GLY A 152 5.25 -5.38 32.04
C GLY A 152 6.13 -4.17 31.73
N LEU A 153 6.25 -3.78 30.47
CA LEU A 153 7.12 -2.68 30.02
C LEU A 153 6.45 -1.30 30.09
N GLY A 154 5.36 -1.14 30.86
CA GLY A 154 4.60 0.11 30.99
C GLY A 154 5.39 1.33 31.48
N SER A 155 6.57 1.12 32.09
CA SER A 155 7.49 2.19 32.50
C SER A 155 8.36 2.75 31.37
N MET A 156 8.38 2.10 30.19
CA MET A 156 9.17 2.56 29.05
C MET A 156 8.52 3.76 28.38
N SER A 157 9.34 4.61 27.76
CA SER A 157 8.82 5.59 26.81
C SER A 157 8.22 4.90 25.59
N ALA A 158 7.16 5.45 25.02
CA ALA A 158 6.47 4.87 23.88
C ALA A 158 7.38 4.54 22.67
N PRO A 159 8.31 5.42 22.25
CA PRO A 159 9.23 5.08 21.16
C PRO A 159 10.14 3.90 21.49
N LEU A 160 10.64 3.81 22.74
CA LEU A 160 11.51 2.70 23.16
C LEU A 160 10.72 1.40 23.23
N TYR A 161 9.51 1.41 23.78
CA TYR A 161 8.64 0.25 23.79
C TYR A 161 8.34 -0.25 22.37
N CYS A 162 7.93 0.63 21.48
CA CYS A 162 7.63 0.28 20.08
C CYS A 162 8.86 -0.28 19.35
N PHE A 163 10.06 0.23 19.64
CA PHE A 163 11.30 -0.33 19.11
C PHE A 163 11.52 -1.76 19.62
N VAL A 164 11.47 -1.99 20.94
CA VAL A 164 11.69 -3.30 21.56
C VAL A 164 10.63 -4.30 21.10
N TYR A 165 9.36 -3.89 21.10
CA TYR A 165 8.25 -4.74 20.70
C TYR A 165 8.39 -5.19 19.24
N ASN A 166 8.60 -4.25 18.32
CA ASN A 166 8.69 -4.58 16.90
C ASN A 166 9.95 -5.36 16.54
N ILE A 167 11.11 -5.08 17.16
CA ILE A 167 12.32 -5.85 16.90
C ILE A 167 12.22 -7.28 17.43
N ALA A 168 11.44 -7.51 18.48
CA ALA A 168 11.25 -8.82 19.08
C ALA A 168 10.58 -9.83 18.11
N PHE A 169 9.73 -9.41 17.18
CA PHE A 169 9.15 -10.31 16.19
C PHE A 169 9.72 -10.11 14.78
N ILE A 170 10.07 -8.89 14.38
CA ILE A 170 10.63 -8.65 13.03
C ILE A 170 12.10 -9.08 12.95
N GLY A 171 12.87 -8.93 14.01
CA GLY A 171 14.26 -9.41 14.06
C GLY A 171 14.37 -10.89 13.75
N PRO A 172 13.72 -11.78 14.52
CA PRO A 172 13.64 -13.21 14.18
C PRO A 172 13.07 -13.51 12.80
N SER A 173 12.08 -12.71 12.35
CA SER A 173 11.50 -12.85 11.01
C SER A 173 12.53 -12.62 9.91
N ILE A 174 13.41 -11.61 10.06
CA ILE A 174 14.51 -11.32 9.12
C ILE A 174 15.47 -12.51 9.06
N VAL A 175 15.87 -13.04 10.22
CA VAL A 175 16.81 -14.18 10.31
C VAL A 175 16.20 -15.42 9.66
N LEU A 176 14.95 -15.75 10.00
CA LEU A 176 14.25 -16.91 9.46
C LEU A 176 14.07 -16.79 7.95
N THR A 177 13.59 -15.64 7.47
CA THR A 177 13.40 -15.40 6.02
C THR A 177 14.72 -15.43 5.28
N GLY A 178 15.77 -14.80 5.82
CA GLY A 178 17.11 -14.83 5.23
C GLY A 178 17.67 -16.26 5.12
N ALA A 179 17.52 -17.06 6.17
CA ALA A 179 17.95 -18.46 6.17
C ALA A 179 17.19 -19.29 5.14
N LEU A 180 15.86 -19.14 5.06
CA LEU A 180 15.01 -19.83 4.07
C LEU A 180 15.34 -19.40 2.65
N LEU A 181 15.59 -18.12 2.42
CA LEU A 181 15.96 -17.57 1.11
C LEU A 181 17.30 -18.13 0.63
N VAL A 182 18.29 -18.21 1.52
CA VAL A 182 19.61 -18.82 1.24
C VAL A 182 19.48 -20.32 0.98
N LEU A 183 18.71 -21.03 1.82
CA LEU A 183 18.45 -22.46 1.61
C LEU A 183 17.78 -22.72 0.26
N LEU A 184 16.79 -21.92 -0.09
CA LEU A 184 16.11 -22.00 -1.38
C LEU A 184 17.07 -21.76 -2.54
N TYR A 185 17.95 -20.75 -2.42
CA TYR A 185 18.96 -20.48 -3.45
C TYR A 185 19.96 -21.62 -3.61
N ILE A 186 20.36 -22.28 -2.52
CA ILE A 186 21.29 -23.42 -2.57
C ILE A 186 20.63 -24.65 -3.21
N ARG A 187 19.35 -24.92 -2.89
CA ARG A 187 18.65 -26.14 -3.30
C ARG A 187 17.89 -26.00 -4.61
N ALA A 188 17.41 -24.80 -4.93
CA ALA A 188 16.59 -24.53 -6.10
C ALA A 188 16.94 -23.16 -6.73
N PRO A 189 18.20 -22.95 -7.21
CA PRO A 189 18.64 -21.66 -7.75
C PRO A 189 17.80 -21.20 -8.96
N GLN A 190 17.17 -22.14 -9.68
CA GLN A 190 16.27 -21.84 -10.80
C GLN A 190 15.05 -20.98 -10.40
N VAL A 191 14.68 -20.95 -9.13
CA VAL A 191 13.61 -20.08 -8.63
C VAL A 191 13.95 -18.61 -8.82
N PHE A 192 15.23 -18.25 -8.80
CA PHE A 192 15.73 -16.88 -8.97
C PHE A 192 16.02 -16.53 -10.44
N VAL A 193 15.77 -17.45 -11.37
CA VAL A 193 15.96 -17.25 -12.81
C VAL A 193 14.59 -17.23 -13.48
N PRO A 194 14.18 -16.14 -14.12
CA PRO A 194 12.91 -16.10 -14.84
C PRO A 194 13.00 -16.98 -16.11
N LYS A 195 11.93 -17.70 -16.42
CA LYS A 195 11.84 -18.54 -17.61
C LYS A 195 12.00 -17.74 -18.91
N TYR A 196 11.59 -16.50 -18.89
CA TYR A 196 11.76 -15.53 -19.97
C TYR A 196 12.36 -14.26 -19.35
N ASP A 197 13.61 -13.98 -19.72
CA ASP A 197 14.23 -12.70 -19.37
C ASP A 197 13.56 -11.62 -20.23
N ALA A 198 12.66 -10.88 -19.61
CA ALA A 198 12.22 -9.65 -20.23
C ALA A 198 13.40 -8.70 -20.13
N THR A 199 14.13 -8.51 -21.23
CA THR A 199 15.11 -7.44 -21.33
C THR A 199 14.46 -6.15 -20.87
N ASP A 200 15.12 -5.41 -19.99
CA ASP A 200 14.60 -4.23 -19.29
C ASP A 200 13.89 -3.19 -20.17
N GLU A 201 14.23 -3.11 -21.45
CA GLU A 201 13.61 -2.18 -22.39
C GLU A 201 12.14 -2.49 -22.72
N SER A 202 11.76 -3.78 -22.80
CA SER A 202 10.38 -4.11 -23.12
C SER A 202 9.41 -3.89 -21.95
N LEU A 203 9.90 -4.02 -20.70
CA LEU A 203 9.12 -3.72 -19.50
C LEU A 203 9.14 -2.23 -19.14
N LYS A 204 10.25 -1.52 -19.39
CA LYS A 204 10.28 -0.06 -19.27
C LYS A 204 9.24 0.63 -20.15
N ASN A 205 9.04 0.11 -21.36
CA ASN A 205 8.06 0.67 -22.30
C ASN A 205 6.62 0.21 -22.04
N VAL A 206 6.42 -0.97 -21.40
CA VAL A 206 5.09 -1.52 -21.12
C VAL A 206 4.60 -1.16 -19.72
N ILE A 207 5.48 -1.14 -18.73
CA ILE A 207 5.12 -0.82 -17.34
C ILE A 207 5.73 0.53 -16.96
N ASN A 208 4.95 1.58 -17.10
CA ASN A 208 5.29 2.85 -16.50
C ASN A 208 4.90 2.81 -15.01
N PRO A 209 5.88 2.70 -14.09
CA PRO A 209 5.60 2.51 -12.67
C PRO A 209 4.78 3.66 -12.10
N PHE A 210 5.03 4.88 -12.55
CA PHE A 210 4.29 6.04 -12.09
C PHE A 210 2.79 5.95 -12.43
N LYS A 211 2.43 5.47 -13.64
CA LYS A 211 1.03 5.29 -14.03
C LYS A 211 0.35 4.18 -13.20
N ILE A 212 1.07 3.09 -12.89
CA ILE A 212 0.55 2.00 -12.08
C ILE A 212 0.38 2.44 -10.63
N ILE A 213 1.36 3.11 -10.03
CA ILE A 213 1.23 3.65 -8.69
C ILE A 213 0.08 4.65 -8.62
N LEU A 214 -0.02 5.54 -9.61
CA LEU A 214 -1.08 6.53 -9.66
C LEU A 214 -2.46 5.88 -9.75
N THR A 215 -2.65 4.92 -10.66
CA THR A 215 -3.93 4.22 -10.84
C THR A 215 -4.22 3.23 -9.73
N GLY A 216 -3.23 2.42 -9.34
CA GLY A 216 -3.33 1.44 -8.25
C GLY A 216 -3.51 2.10 -6.89
N GLY A 217 -2.79 3.17 -6.61
CA GLY A 217 -2.96 3.99 -5.41
C GLY A 217 -4.35 4.62 -5.34
N THR A 218 -4.88 5.09 -6.47
CA THR A 218 -6.25 5.62 -6.55
C THR A 218 -7.29 4.55 -6.27
N ILE A 219 -7.10 3.32 -6.78
CA ILE A 219 -7.98 2.18 -6.49
C ILE A 219 -7.93 1.84 -5.01
N ALA A 220 -6.73 1.64 -4.47
CA ALA A 220 -6.52 1.26 -3.08
C ALA A 220 -7.12 2.29 -2.11
N PHE A 221 -6.83 3.57 -2.33
CA PHE A 221 -7.36 4.65 -1.52
C PHE A 221 -8.88 4.79 -1.66
N GLY A 222 -9.42 4.70 -2.88
CA GLY A 222 -10.86 4.74 -3.11
C GLY A 222 -11.61 3.59 -2.44
N LEU A 223 -11.10 2.35 -2.55
CA LEU A 223 -11.66 1.19 -1.86
C LEU A 223 -11.56 1.33 -0.34
N PHE A 224 -10.43 1.82 0.16
CA PHE A 224 -10.27 2.08 1.58
C PHE A 224 -11.33 3.07 2.10
N VAL A 225 -11.46 4.25 1.47
CA VAL A 225 -12.46 5.25 1.84
C VAL A 225 -13.87 4.67 1.74
N PHE A 226 -14.18 3.94 0.67
CA PHE A 226 -15.47 3.29 0.47
C PHE A 226 -15.80 2.32 1.61
N ILE A 227 -14.92 1.36 1.89
CA ILE A 227 -15.17 0.31 2.90
C ILE A 227 -15.24 0.92 4.31
N PHE A 228 -14.27 1.77 4.67
CA PHE A 228 -14.20 2.38 6.00
C PHE A 228 -15.47 3.19 6.33
N TYR A 229 -15.89 4.07 5.41
CA TYR A 229 -17.06 4.91 5.64
C TYR A 229 -18.38 4.16 5.45
N LEU A 230 -18.41 3.10 4.65
CA LEU A 230 -19.56 2.20 4.56
C LEU A 230 -19.78 1.47 5.90
N ILE A 231 -18.73 0.93 6.51
CA ILE A 231 -18.81 0.29 7.83
C ILE A 231 -19.28 1.31 8.88
N LYS A 232 -18.69 2.51 8.88
CA LYS A 232 -19.09 3.58 9.79
C LYS A 232 -20.56 3.96 9.61
N TYR A 233 -21.04 4.07 8.37
CA TYR A 233 -22.44 4.34 8.04
C TYR A 233 -23.36 3.24 8.56
N ILE A 234 -23.04 1.97 8.30
CA ILE A 234 -23.83 0.82 8.75
C ILE A 234 -23.94 0.79 10.29
N ASN A 235 -22.82 1.02 10.98
CA ASN A 235 -22.80 1.03 12.44
C ASN A 235 -23.64 2.18 13.02
N SER A 236 -23.55 3.38 12.44
CA SER A 236 -24.37 4.52 12.87
C SER A 236 -25.86 4.29 12.60
N TYR A 237 -26.20 3.62 11.48
CA TYR A 237 -27.58 3.27 11.15
C TYR A 237 -28.14 2.22 12.12
N LYS A 238 -27.39 1.18 12.45
CA LYS A 238 -27.79 0.15 13.43
C LYS A 238 -28.08 0.79 14.80
N SER A 239 -27.16 1.62 15.30
CA SER A 239 -27.34 2.32 16.57
C SER A 239 -28.57 3.22 16.58
N TYR A 240 -28.90 3.87 15.46
CA TYR A 240 -30.11 4.66 15.29
C TYR A 240 -31.39 3.81 15.31
N VAL A 241 -31.39 2.64 14.67
CA VAL A 241 -32.57 1.75 14.55
C VAL A 241 -32.82 0.98 15.85
N ASP A 242 -31.76 0.51 16.52
CA ASP A 242 -31.86 -0.29 17.75
C ASP A 242 -32.20 0.57 18.99
N GLY A 243 -32.28 1.89 18.85
CA GLY A 243 -32.72 2.79 19.90
C GLY A 243 -31.78 2.86 21.10
N ASP A 244 -30.51 2.54 20.90
CA ASP A 244 -29.49 2.62 21.95
C ASP A 244 -29.42 4.06 22.49
N ALA A 245 -29.72 4.21 23.77
CA ALA A 245 -29.86 5.49 24.50
C ALA A 245 -28.55 6.29 24.60
N PHE A 246 -27.48 5.85 23.99
CA PHE A 246 -26.17 6.49 23.95
C PHE A 246 -25.98 7.40 22.72
N GLY A 247 -26.96 8.15 22.29
CA GLY A 247 -26.78 9.39 21.54
C GLY A 247 -25.87 9.35 20.30
N TYR A 248 -25.75 8.20 19.62
CA TYR A 248 -25.08 8.16 18.32
C TYR A 248 -26.04 8.73 17.27
N ASP A 249 -25.87 10.00 16.98
CA ASP A 249 -26.57 10.64 15.86
C ASP A 249 -26.25 9.86 14.57
N PHE A 250 -27.31 9.52 13.82
CA PHE A 250 -27.17 9.04 12.45
C PHE A 250 -26.20 9.93 11.68
N ASP A 251 -25.11 9.36 11.15
CA ASP A 251 -24.04 10.08 10.47
C ASP A 251 -24.21 10.01 8.94
N PRO A 252 -25.06 10.88 8.34
CA PRO A 252 -25.25 10.92 6.90
C PRO A 252 -23.96 11.31 6.15
N ASP A 253 -23.01 11.91 6.87
CA ASP A 253 -21.75 12.36 6.30
C ASP A 253 -20.90 11.18 5.84
N SER A 254 -20.98 10.06 6.55
CA SER A 254 -20.32 8.81 6.14
C SER A 254 -20.85 8.28 4.81
N MET A 255 -22.14 8.47 4.49
CA MET A 255 -22.73 8.06 3.22
C MET A 255 -22.11 8.80 2.03
N VAL A 256 -21.97 10.11 2.13
CA VAL A 256 -21.39 10.90 1.03
C VAL A 256 -19.93 10.52 0.79
N ILE A 257 -19.18 10.32 1.87
CA ILE A 257 -17.75 10.01 1.77
C ILE A 257 -17.51 8.62 1.18
N PHE A 258 -18.29 7.59 1.57
CA PHE A 258 -18.12 6.27 0.97
C PHE A 258 -18.52 6.26 -0.52
N VAL A 259 -19.52 7.03 -0.93
CA VAL A 259 -19.90 7.19 -2.34
C VAL A 259 -18.75 7.83 -3.14
N LEU A 260 -18.10 8.85 -2.60
CA LEU A 260 -16.92 9.46 -3.21
C LEU A 260 -15.75 8.47 -3.32
N GLY A 261 -15.53 7.65 -2.29
CA GLY A 261 -14.54 6.56 -2.31
C GLY A 261 -14.80 5.54 -3.40
N PHE A 262 -16.07 5.16 -3.60
CA PHE A 262 -16.51 4.26 -4.67
C PHE A 262 -16.19 4.83 -6.07
N PHE A 263 -16.56 6.10 -6.31
CA PHE A 263 -16.23 6.75 -7.57
C PHE A 263 -14.74 6.87 -7.82
N LEU A 264 -13.96 7.13 -6.78
CA LEU A 264 -12.50 7.19 -6.85
C LEU A 264 -11.91 5.82 -7.23
N ALA A 265 -12.41 4.73 -6.65
CA ALA A 265 -11.98 3.37 -6.99
C ALA A 265 -12.33 3.03 -8.44
N ILE A 266 -13.56 3.33 -8.90
CA ILE A 266 -13.99 3.11 -10.29
C ILE A 266 -13.10 3.92 -11.26
N MET A 267 -12.80 5.17 -10.93
CA MET A 267 -11.90 6.00 -11.72
C MET A 267 -10.51 5.36 -11.84
N GLY A 268 -9.98 4.85 -10.75
CA GLY A 268 -8.70 4.15 -10.74
C GLY A 268 -8.71 2.91 -11.64
N VAL A 269 -9.74 2.05 -11.52
CA VAL A 269 -9.92 0.85 -12.36
C VAL A 269 -10.03 1.22 -13.83
N ASN A 270 -10.87 2.21 -14.19
CA ASN A 270 -11.05 2.66 -15.56
C ASN A 270 -9.73 3.16 -16.17
N ASN A 271 -8.95 3.91 -15.40
CA ASN A 271 -7.66 4.40 -15.88
C ASN A 271 -6.59 3.29 -15.95
N LEU A 272 -6.65 2.30 -15.08
CA LEU A 272 -5.79 1.12 -15.17
C LEU A 272 -6.11 0.30 -16.44
N VAL A 273 -7.39 0.09 -16.73
CA VAL A 273 -7.83 -0.55 -18.01
C VAL A 273 -7.38 0.25 -19.22
N LYS A 274 -7.52 1.58 -19.19
CA LYS A 274 -7.03 2.45 -20.27
C LYS A 274 -5.52 2.38 -20.42
N TYR A 275 -4.78 2.24 -19.32
CA TYR A 275 -3.34 2.05 -19.33
C TYR A 275 -2.93 0.78 -20.08
N PHE A 276 -3.55 -0.36 -19.78
CA PHE A 276 -3.27 -1.62 -20.46
C PHE A 276 -3.71 -1.64 -21.94
N LYS A 277 -4.60 -0.74 -22.33
CA LYS A 277 -5.06 -0.55 -23.72
C LYS A 277 -4.30 0.56 -24.45
N ASP A 278 -3.19 1.06 -23.90
CA ASP A 278 -2.40 2.20 -24.42
C ASP A 278 -3.22 3.49 -24.67
N ARG A 279 -4.34 3.64 -23.93
CA ARG A 279 -5.25 4.79 -24.01
C ARG A 279 -5.20 5.69 -22.77
N PHE A 280 -4.24 5.47 -21.88
CA PHE A 280 -4.10 6.27 -20.66
C PHE A 280 -3.74 7.72 -20.99
N SER A 281 -4.48 8.65 -20.41
CA SER A 281 -4.24 10.08 -20.55
C SER A 281 -4.14 10.74 -19.19
N TYR A 282 -3.00 11.37 -18.89
CA TYR A 282 -2.83 12.17 -17.69
C TYR A 282 -3.86 13.31 -17.59
N VAL A 283 -4.23 13.91 -18.72
CA VAL A 283 -5.25 14.97 -18.78
C VAL A 283 -6.61 14.43 -18.33
N SER A 284 -7.03 13.28 -18.86
CA SER A 284 -8.29 12.67 -18.49
C SER A 284 -8.29 12.20 -17.04
N TYR A 285 -7.16 11.64 -16.57
CA TYR A 285 -7.01 11.20 -15.19
C TYR A 285 -7.10 12.37 -14.21
N SER A 286 -6.31 13.43 -14.43
CA SER A 286 -6.26 14.59 -13.53
C SER A 286 -7.57 15.40 -13.57
N ALA A 287 -8.25 15.48 -14.71
CA ALA A 287 -9.57 16.10 -14.79
C ALA A 287 -10.61 15.37 -13.93
N ALA A 288 -10.65 14.04 -14.03
CA ALA A 288 -11.58 13.23 -13.23
C ALA A 288 -11.27 13.34 -11.73
N LEU A 289 -9.98 13.28 -11.36
CA LEU A 289 -9.54 13.45 -9.97
C LEU A 289 -9.92 14.85 -9.44
N SER A 290 -9.68 15.90 -10.21
CA SER A 290 -10.05 17.27 -9.83
C SER A 290 -11.58 17.41 -9.63
N GLY A 291 -12.37 16.74 -10.45
CA GLY A 291 -13.82 16.72 -10.31
C GLY A 291 -14.28 16.08 -8.98
N ILE A 292 -13.72 14.92 -8.64
CA ILE A 292 -14.05 14.24 -7.36
C ILE A 292 -13.63 15.10 -6.16
N LEU A 293 -12.41 15.67 -6.19
CA LEU A 293 -11.93 16.53 -5.13
C LEU A 293 -12.72 17.82 -4.99
N LEU A 294 -13.22 18.39 -6.10
CA LEU A 294 -14.11 19.54 -6.07
C LEU A 294 -15.43 19.23 -5.36
N VAL A 295 -16.04 18.08 -5.68
CA VAL A 295 -17.27 17.63 -5.00
C VAL A 295 -17.03 17.42 -3.53
N SER A 296 -15.91 16.79 -3.15
CA SER A 296 -15.50 16.63 -1.74
C SER A 296 -15.38 17.99 -1.04
N MET A 297 -14.73 18.95 -1.66
CA MET A 297 -14.53 20.28 -1.08
C MET A 297 -15.85 21.06 -0.90
N ILE A 298 -16.78 20.98 -1.86
CA ILE A 298 -18.11 21.58 -1.74
C ILE A 298 -18.84 20.98 -0.52
N TYR A 299 -18.70 19.67 -0.34
CA TYR A 299 -19.28 18.97 0.79
C TYR A 299 -18.65 19.40 2.12
N ASP A 300 -17.33 19.56 2.19
CA ASP A 300 -16.63 20.04 3.39
C ASP A 300 -17.06 21.46 3.77
N ILE A 301 -17.29 22.35 2.80
CA ILE A 301 -17.86 23.69 3.02
C ILE A 301 -19.25 23.57 3.64
N ALA A 302 -20.13 22.76 3.08
CA ALA A 302 -21.48 22.56 3.60
C ALA A 302 -21.47 22.00 5.04
N ARG A 303 -20.49 21.16 5.35
CA ARG A 303 -20.27 20.58 6.67
C ARG A 303 -19.78 21.63 7.67
N LEU A 304 -18.81 22.46 7.30
CA LEU A 304 -18.34 23.60 8.11
C LEU A 304 -19.48 24.55 8.46
N ILE A 305 -20.31 24.93 7.46
CA ILE A 305 -21.48 25.79 7.69
C ILE A 305 -22.43 25.15 8.72
N ARG A 306 -22.73 23.84 8.59
CA ARG A 306 -23.59 23.14 9.56
C ARG A 306 -23.01 23.12 10.98
N MET A 307 -21.69 22.98 11.12
CA MET A 307 -21.02 23.01 12.43
C MET A 307 -21.15 24.37 13.09
N TYR A 308 -20.93 25.47 12.34
CA TYR A 308 -21.12 26.83 12.83
C TYR A 308 -22.58 27.09 13.26
N VAL A 309 -23.54 26.67 12.44
CA VAL A 309 -24.98 26.84 12.77
C VAL A 309 -25.37 26.09 14.04
N LYS A 310 -24.75 24.90 14.28
CA LYS A 310 -25.00 24.09 15.48
C LYS A 310 -24.16 24.49 16.70
N GLY A 311 -23.33 25.53 16.61
CA GLY A 311 -22.46 25.97 17.69
C GLY A 311 -21.40 24.94 18.12
N LYS A 312 -21.03 24.02 17.23
CA LYS A 312 -19.99 23.02 17.49
C LYS A 312 -18.62 23.57 17.07
N ASP A 313 -17.54 23.12 17.75
CA ASP A 313 -16.17 23.53 17.42
C ASP A 313 -15.77 23.01 16.01
N PRO A 314 -15.49 23.90 15.05
CA PRO A 314 -15.14 23.53 13.69
C PRO A 314 -13.64 23.27 13.48
N THR A 315 -12.79 23.37 14.50
CA THR A 315 -11.32 23.39 14.36
C THR A 315 -10.78 22.19 13.57
N LEU A 316 -11.23 20.98 13.91
CA LEU A 316 -10.79 19.76 13.22
C LEU A 316 -11.22 19.74 11.74
N TYR A 317 -12.40 20.29 11.45
CA TYR A 317 -12.93 20.33 10.08
C TYR A 317 -12.21 21.37 9.22
N TRP A 318 -11.69 22.44 9.79
CA TRP A 318 -10.82 23.39 9.09
C TRP A 318 -9.53 22.72 8.61
N ILE A 319 -8.94 21.83 9.40
CA ILE A 319 -7.75 21.07 8.99
C ILE A 319 -8.06 20.23 7.75
N TRP A 320 -9.15 19.48 7.76
CA TRP A 320 -9.57 18.66 6.62
C TRP A 320 -9.92 19.50 5.39
N PHE A 321 -10.56 20.63 5.59
CA PHE A 321 -10.85 21.56 4.50
C PHE A 321 -9.57 22.10 3.84
N VAL A 322 -8.56 22.48 4.62
CA VAL A 322 -7.27 22.95 4.10
C VAL A 322 -6.55 21.85 3.35
N ILE A 323 -6.55 20.61 3.87
CA ILE A 323 -5.97 19.45 3.17
C ILE A 323 -6.70 19.21 1.84
N GLY A 324 -8.03 19.29 1.84
CA GLY A 324 -8.85 19.15 0.62
C GLY A 324 -8.53 20.24 -0.42
N LEU A 325 -8.38 21.48 0.03
CA LEU A 325 -8.02 22.62 -0.83
C LEU A 325 -6.63 22.46 -1.46
N LEU A 326 -5.63 22.02 -0.69
CA LEU A 326 -4.28 21.76 -1.17
C LEU A 326 -4.28 20.60 -2.17
N SER A 327 -5.04 19.54 -1.90
CA SER A 327 -5.16 18.37 -2.77
C SER A 327 -5.82 18.74 -4.11
N LEU A 328 -6.89 19.54 -4.07
CA LEU A 328 -7.55 20.06 -5.27
C LEU A 328 -6.63 20.97 -6.07
N GLY A 329 -5.92 21.88 -5.41
CA GLY A 329 -4.90 22.74 -6.04
C GLY A 329 -3.81 21.94 -6.74
N GLY A 330 -3.31 20.89 -6.09
CA GLY A 330 -2.34 19.96 -6.68
C GLY A 330 -2.90 19.23 -7.91
N ALA A 331 -4.14 18.71 -7.84
CA ALA A 331 -4.78 18.03 -8.96
C ALA A 331 -5.04 18.96 -10.16
N LEU A 332 -5.48 20.19 -9.91
CA LEU A 332 -5.67 21.20 -10.95
C LEU A 332 -4.35 21.62 -11.59
N THR A 333 -3.31 21.81 -10.81
CA THR A 333 -1.95 22.10 -11.32
C THR A 333 -1.47 20.97 -12.23
N PHE A 334 -1.63 19.72 -11.77
CA PHE A 334 -1.29 18.55 -12.58
C PHE A 334 -2.09 18.46 -13.86
N PHE A 335 -3.38 18.80 -13.83
CA PHE A 335 -4.24 18.88 -15.00
C PHE A 335 -3.72 19.92 -16.00
N ILE A 336 -3.43 21.14 -15.54
CA ILE A 336 -2.94 22.24 -16.39
C ILE A 336 -1.60 21.84 -17.06
N ILE A 337 -0.64 21.32 -16.29
CA ILE A 337 0.65 20.88 -16.82
C ILE A 337 0.47 19.79 -17.87
N SER A 338 -0.36 18.78 -17.59
CA SER A 338 -0.62 17.67 -18.48
C SER A 338 -1.31 18.14 -19.78
N PHE A 339 -2.23 19.10 -19.66
CA PHE A 339 -2.94 19.70 -20.80
C PHE A 339 -1.99 20.50 -21.71
N ILE A 340 -1.13 21.35 -21.12
CA ILE A 340 -0.15 22.15 -21.87
C ILE A 340 0.82 21.22 -22.61
N LYS A 341 1.32 20.18 -21.91
CA LYS A 341 2.24 19.21 -22.52
C LYS A 341 1.59 18.52 -23.71
N ARG A 342 0.35 18.03 -23.58
CA ARG A 342 -0.38 17.39 -24.67
C ARG A 342 -0.62 18.33 -25.85
N LYS A 343 -0.89 19.63 -25.59
CA LYS A 343 -1.08 20.63 -26.66
C LYS A 343 0.21 20.85 -27.44
N ARG A 344 1.37 20.94 -26.76
CA ARG A 344 2.68 21.04 -27.39
C ARG A 344 3.03 19.83 -28.26
N GLU A 345 2.78 18.62 -27.75
CA GLU A 345 3.03 17.38 -28.49
C GLU A 345 2.23 17.35 -29.80
N LYS A 346 0.94 17.70 -29.76
CA LYS A 346 0.12 17.79 -30.97
C LYS A 346 0.57 18.86 -31.98
N GLN A 347 1.08 20.00 -31.52
CA GLN A 347 1.63 21.02 -32.40
C GLN A 347 2.92 20.58 -33.10
N LEU A 348 3.76 19.79 -32.41
CA LEU A 348 4.97 19.22 -33.00
C LEU A 348 4.63 18.16 -34.05
N GLU A 349 3.62 17.30 -33.80
CA GLU A 349 3.14 16.29 -34.75
C GLU A 349 2.51 16.93 -36.01
N SER A 350 1.91 18.11 -35.89
CA SER A 350 1.25 18.80 -37.03
C SER A 350 2.25 19.59 -37.91
N ASN A 351 3.49 19.78 -37.44
CA ASN A 351 4.54 20.50 -38.15
C ASN A 351 5.56 19.56 -38.83
N ILE A 352 5.32 18.24 -38.76
CA ILE A 352 6.05 17.18 -39.46
C ILE A 352 5.17 16.63 -40.59
#